data_dfecd2694d61d6bca70930c797b91505
#
_entry.id   dfecd2694d61d6bca70930c797b91505
#
_cell.length_a   1.000
_cell.length_b   1.000
_cell.length_c   1.000
_cell.angle_alpha   90.00
_cell.angle_beta   90.00
_cell.angle_gamma   90.00
#
_symmetry.space_group_name_H-M   'P 1'
#
loop_
_entity.id
_entity.type
_entity.pdbx_description
1 polymer ?
#
loop_
_entity_poly.entity_id
_entity_poly.type
_entity_poly.pdbx_seq_one_letter_code
_entity_poly.pdbx_strand_id
1 'polypeptide(L)'
;DVEICSLLLPRPATGGRMNPYPSSWTGVTPGDGPQEFHLILMDNGRTKVLSDPIGRQALACIRCGSCMNICPVYQHTSGHAYGSVYPGPIGAILTPQLTQGLAEDDPVHTLPFASSLCGACGEVCPVKIDIPTLLIHMRARPVAVKRNLVPDVWALALGVAPPVMSHAPPCNMAGPAPTAT
;
A
#
# COMPACT_ATOMS: atom_id res chain seq x y z
N ASP A 1 -7.53 10.37 24.38
CA ASP A 1 -7.00 10.74 23.05
C ASP A 1 -7.76 10.05 21.90
N VAL A 2 -8.16 8.76 22.02
CA VAL A 2 -8.95 8.03 21.01
C VAL A 2 -10.32 8.70 20.79
N GLU A 3 -10.95 9.16 21.83
CA GLU A 3 -12.24 9.84 21.78
C GLU A 3 -12.15 11.17 21.02
N ILE A 4 -11.11 11.96 21.29
CA ILE A 4 -10.84 13.21 20.56
C ILE A 4 -10.55 12.93 19.09
N CYS A 5 -9.74 11.90 18.78
CA CYS A 5 -9.48 11.49 17.41
C CYS A 5 -10.76 11.07 16.67
N SER A 6 -11.65 10.32 17.33
CA SER A 6 -12.93 9.90 16.76
C SER A 6 -13.86 11.07 16.44
N LEU A 7 -13.81 12.14 17.26
CA LEU A 7 -14.58 13.36 17.05
C LEU A 7 -14.03 14.21 15.90
N LEU A 8 -12.71 14.15 15.66
CA LEU A 8 -12.03 14.96 14.64
C LEU A 8 -12.00 14.31 13.26
N LEU A 9 -12.32 13.00 13.14
CA LEU A 9 -12.32 12.30 11.87
C LEU A 9 -13.63 12.60 11.09
N PRO A 10 -13.59 13.46 10.06
CA PRO A 10 -14.75 13.72 9.23
C PRO A 10 -14.92 12.66 8.15
N ARG A 11 -16.14 12.51 7.64
CA ARG A 11 -16.40 11.77 6.39
C ARG A 11 -15.81 12.57 5.23
N PRO A 12 -14.98 11.96 4.34
CA PRO A 12 -14.30 12.68 3.27
C PRO A 12 -15.27 13.42 2.33
N ALA A 13 -16.42 12.82 2.01
CA ALA A 13 -17.37 13.38 1.06
C ALA A 13 -18.24 14.51 1.61
N THR A 14 -18.55 14.51 2.91
CA THR A 14 -19.55 15.41 3.49
C THR A 14 -19.01 16.33 4.57
N GLY A 15 -17.78 16.09 5.07
CA GLY A 15 -17.22 16.79 6.23
C GLY A 15 -17.94 16.49 7.55
N GLY A 16 -18.99 15.65 7.53
CA GLY A 16 -19.73 15.27 8.73
C GLY A 16 -18.95 14.27 9.60
N ARG A 17 -19.32 14.17 10.87
CA ARG A 17 -18.70 13.20 11.79
C ARG A 17 -18.88 11.77 11.27
N MET A 18 -17.82 10.95 11.38
CA MET A 18 -17.89 9.54 10.97
C MET A 18 -18.84 8.73 11.84
N ASN A 19 -18.79 8.95 13.15
CA ASN A 19 -19.70 8.32 14.09
C ASN A 19 -20.16 9.35 15.13
N PRO A 20 -21.46 9.67 15.19
CA PRO A 20 -21.98 10.63 16.16
C PRO A 20 -22.03 10.06 17.59
N TYR A 21 -21.97 8.75 17.77
CA TYR A 21 -22.05 8.06 19.05
C TYR A 21 -20.92 7.06 19.23
N PRO A 22 -19.65 7.50 19.33
CA PRO A 22 -18.55 6.59 19.58
C PRO A 22 -18.65 6.02 21.00
N SER A 23 -18.49 4.71 21.12
CA SER A 23 -18.38 4.00 22.39
C SER A 23 -17.07 3.25 22.42
N SER A 24 -16.36 3.32 23.53
CA SER A 24 -15.06 2.67 23.71
C SER A 24 -15.09 1.85 24.99
N TRP A 25 -14.71 0.56 24.89
CA TRP A 25 -14.59 -0.34 26.02
C TRP A 25 -13.18 -0.93 26.07
N THR A 26 -12.65 -1.09 27.26
CA THR A 26 -11.37 -1.77 27.50
C THR A 26 -11.54 -3.22 27.99
N GLY A 27 -12.77 -3.59 28.29
CA GLY A 27 -13.13 -4.92 28.80
C GLY A 27 -14.57 -4.94 29.36
N VAL A 28 -14.90 -5.99 30.11
CA VAL A 28 -16.19 -6.14 30.78
C VAL A 28 -16.19 -5.36 32.10
N THR A 29 -17.20 -4.51 32.30
CA THR A 29 -17.43 -3.81 33.57
C THR A 29 -18.66 -4.41 34.25
N PRO A 30 -18.57 -4.92 35.49
CA PRO A 30 -19.70 -5.47 36.19
C PRO A 30 -20.85 -4.47 36.35
N GLY A 31 -22.03 -4.83 35.87
CA GLY A 31 -23.23 -4.00 35.96
C GLY A 31 -23.39 -2.92 34.88
N ASP A 32 -22.42 -2.82 33.93
CA ASP A 32 -22.48 -1.89 32.82
C ASP A 32 -21.92 -2.51 31.54
N GLY A 33 -22.59 -2.28 30.41
CA GLY A 33 -22.17 -2.75 29.09
C GLY A 33 -22.35 -4.26 28.86
N PRO A 34 -21.54 -4.86 27.96
CA PRO A 34 -21.66 -6.25 27.58
C PRO A 34 -21.19 -7.19 28.70
N GLN A 35 -21.83 -8.35 28.83
CA GLN A 35 -21.44 -9.38 29.81
C GLN A 35 -20.23 -10.19 29.35
N GLU A 36 -20.01 -10.28 28.03
CA GLU A 36 -18.87 -10.95 27.42
C GLU A 36 -18.20 -10.02 26.40
N PHE A 37 -16.87 -10.07 26.34
CA PHE A 37 -16.09 -9.26 25.41
C PHE A 37 -15.14 -10.16 24.62
N HIS A 38 -15.31 -10.19 23.30
CA HIS A 38 -14.48 -10.97 22.40
C HIS A 38 -13.61 -10.03 21.53
N LEU A 39 -12.29 -10.12 21.68
CA LEU A 39 -11.33 -9.40 20.86
C LEU A 39 -10.77 -10.30 19.77
N ILE A 40 -11.09 -10.01 18.51
CA ILE A 40 -10.58 -10.75 17.36
C ILE A 40 -9.53 -9.87 16.66
N LEU A 41 -8.27 -10.28 16.72
CA LEU A 41 -7.16 -9.62 16.02
C LEU A 41 -6.93 -10.30 14.67
N MET A 42 -7.14 -9.57 13.58
CA MET A 42 -6.96 -10.06 12.22
C MET A 42 -5.75 -9.38 11.57
N ASP A 43 -4.65 -10.11 11.39
CA ASP A 43 -3.46 -9.61 10.71
C ASP A 43 -3.63 -9.55 9.19
N ASN A 44 -4.06 -10.64 8.57
CA ASN A 44 -4.21 -10.79 7.13
C ASN A 44 -3.01 -10.21 6.34
N GLY A 45 -1.79 -10.55 6.74
CA GLY A 45 -0.55 -10.14 6.08
C GLY A 45 -0.06 -8.72 6.38
N ARG A 46 -0.79 -7.93 7.17
CA ARG A 46 -0.44 -6.52 7.45
C ARG A 46 0.84 -6.36 8.23
N THR A 47 1.13 -7.26 9.17
CA THR A 47 2.39 -7.24 9.93
C THR A 47 3.60 -7.37 9.00
N LYS A 48 3.50 -8.22 7.97
CA LYS A 48 4.56 -8.36 6.97
C LYS A 48 4.70 -7.11 6.08
N VAL A 49 3.59 -6.49 5.68
CA VAL A 49 3.63 -5.21 4.96
C VAL A 49 4.25 -4.12 5.83
N LEU A 50 3.94 -4.08 7.12
CA LEU A 50 4.49 -3.13 8.08
C LEU A 50 6.02 -3.26 8.23
N SER A 51 6.57 -4.46 8.08
CA SER A 51 8.01 -4.70 8.14
C SER A 51 8.77 -4.19 6.91
N ASP A 52 8.09 -3.91 5.79
CA ASP A 52 8.68 -3.30 4.60
C ASP A 52 8.83 -1.78 4.79
N PRO A 53 10.06 -1.25 4.85
CA PRO A 53 10.29 0.18 5.13
C PRO A 53 9.64 1.14 4.14
N ILE A 54 9.50 0.73 2.87
CA ILE A 54 8.89 1.52 1.80
C ILE A 54 7.42 1.17 1.69
N GLY A 55 7.09 -0.11 1.53
CA GLY A 55 5.74 -0.61 1.26
C GLY A 55 4.74 -0.32 2.38
N ARG A 56 5.18 -0.23 3.65
CA ARG A 56 4.32 0.05 4.81
C ARG A 56 3.54 1.35 4.71
N GLN A 57 4.01 2.33 3.92
CA GLN A 57 3.30 3.58 3.72
C GLN A 57 1.88 3.36 3.16
N ALA A 58 1.68 2.30 2.37
CA ALA A 58 0.36 1.95 1.84
C ALA A 58 -0.67 1.64 2.93
N LEU A 59 -0.24 1.19 4.11
CA LEU A 59 -1.13 0.90 5.25
C LEU A 59 -1.74 2.16 5.89
N ALA A 60 -1.19 3.35 5.62
CA ALA A 60 -1.77 4.62 6.06
C ALA A 60 -3.05 4.99 5.29
N CYS A 61 -3.49 4.18 4.32
CA CYS A 61 -4.65 4.45 3.49
C CYS A 61 -5.95 4.48 4.32
N ILE A 62 -6.65 5.61 4.28
CA ILE A 62 -7.96 5.81 4.94
C ILE A 62 -9.15 5.41 4.03
N ARG A 63 -8.89 4.84 2.85
CA ARG A 63 -9.91 4.38 1.88
C ARG A 63 -10.86 5.48 1.40
N CYS A 64 -10.40 6.71 1.28
CA CYS A 64 -11.22 7.85 0.85
C CYS A 64 -11.64 7.79 -0.64
N GLY A 65 -10.96 6.99 -1.48
CA GLY A 65 -11.28 6.83 -2.90
C GLY A 65 -10.72 7.91 -3.83
N SER A 66 -10.11 8.99 -3.33
CA SER A 66 -9.63 10.11 -4.16
C SER A 66 -8.67 9.68 -5.27
N CYS A 67 -7.76 8.73 -4.99
CA CYS A 67 -6.83 8.21 -5.99
C CYS A 67 -7.53 7.43 -7.13
N MET A 68 -8.67 6.79 -6.85
CA MET A 68 -9.47 6.11 -7.88
C MET A 68 -10.18 7.13 -8.77
N ASN A 69 -10.74 8.16 -8.15
CA ASN A 69 -11.50 9.18 -8.89
C ASN A 69 -10.66 9.93 -9.93
N ILE A 70 -9.39 10.19 -9.63
CA ILE A 70 -8.48 10.91 -10.54
C ILE A 70 -7.74 9.99 -11.53
N CYS A 71 -7.78 8.66 -11.32
CA CYS A 71 -6.96 7.73 -12.09
C CYS A 71 -7.53 7.45 -13.49
N PRO A 72 -6.81 7.78 -14.58
CA PRO A 72 -7.28 7.51 -15.93
C PRO A 72 -7.41 6.00 -16.21
N VAL A 73 -6.56 5.17 -15.64
CA VAL A 73 -6.64 3.71 -15.80
C VAL A 73 -7.91 3.20 -15.13
N TYR A 74 -8.17 3.61 -13.89
CA TYR A 74 -9.38 3.20 -13.17
C TYR A 74 -10.67 3.65 -13.86
N GLN A 75 -10.69 4.84 -14.45
CA GLN A 75 -11.84 5.34 -15.21
C GLN A 75 -12.19 4.47 -16.41
N HIS A 76 -11.19 3.85 -17.05
CA HIS A 76 -11.40 2.97 -18.20
C HIS A 76 -11.70 1.52 -17.80
N THR A 77 -11.03 0.99 -16.76
CA THR A 77 -11.12 -0.43 -16.39
C THR A 77 -12.16 -0.73 -15.33
N SER A 78 -12.57 0.26 -14.55
CA SER A 78 -13.39 0.15 -13.34
C SER A 78 -12.78 -0.75 -12.25
N GLY A 79 -13.52 -0.93 -11.13
CA GLY A 79 -13.02 -1.67 -9.97
C GLY A 79 -12.93 -3.18 -10.17
N HIS A 80 -13.81 -3.75 -10.97
CA HIS A 80 -13.88 -5.22 -11.17
C HIS A 80 -12.62 -5.79 -11.82
N ALA A 81 -11.95 -5.02 -12.68
CA ALA A 81 -10.71 -5.44 -13.34
C ALA A 81 -9.55 -5.72 -12.36
N TYR A 82 -9.62 -5.19 -11.14
CA TYR A 82 -8.59 -5.41 -10.12
C TYR A 82 -8.74 -6.74 -9.37
N GLY A 83 -9.89 -7.41 -9.49
CA GLY A 83 -10.14 -8.71 -8.83
C GLY A 83 -10.03 -8.67 -7.30
N SER A 84 -10.13 -7.50 -6.67
CA SER A 84 -9.89 -7.29 -5.25
C SER A 84 -10.84 -6.25 -4.65
N VAL A 85 -11.02 -6.32 -3.33
CA VAL A 85 -11.72 -5.31 -2.54
C VAL A 85 -10.96 -3.98 -2.45
N TYR A 86 -9.71 -3.95 -2.86
CA TYR A 86 -8.88 -2.76 -2.98
C TYR A 86 -8.61 -2.48 -4.46
N PRO A 87 -9.47 -1.71 -5.14
CA PRO A 87 -9.24 -1.33 -6.54
C PRO A 87 -8.42 -0.04 -6.66
N GLY A 88 -8.08 0.31 -7.91
CA GLY A 88 -7.38 1.55 -8.24
C GLY A 88 -5.92 1.59 -7.84
N PRO A 89 -5.30 2.77 -7.86
CA PRO A 89 -3.86 2.93 -7.63
C PRO A 89 -3.38 2.36 -6.29
N ILE A 90 -4.11 2.59 -5.21
CA ILE A 90 -3.74 2.02 -3.90
C ILE A 90 -3.96 0.50 -3.86
N GLY A 91 -4.98 -0.01 -4.55
CA GLY A 91 -5.25 -1.43 -4.66
C GLY A 91 -4.18 -2.17 -5.46
N ALA A 92 -3.63 -1.55 -6.48
CA ALA A 92 -2.51 -2.08 -7.24
C ALA A 92 -1.24 -2.29 -6.38
N ILE A 93 -1.16 -1.65 -5.23
CA ILE A 93 -0.09 -1.82 -4.24
C ILE A 93 -0.50 -2.79 -3.14
N LEU A 94 -1.63 -2.53 -2.48
CA LEU A 94 -2.07 -3.30 -1.31
C LEU A 94 -2.43 -4.74 -1.65
N THR A 95 -3.10 -4.99 -2.77
CA THR A 95 -3.54 -6.33 -3.13
C THR A 95 -2.35 -7.29 -3.23
N PRO A 96 -1.30 -7.05 -4.03
CA PRO A 96 -0.15 -7.95 -4.09
C PRO A 96 0.68 -7.99 -2.79
N GLN A 97 0.59 -6.97 -1.93
CA GLN A 97 1.25 -7.00 -0.62
C GLN A 97 0.52 -7.88 0.39
N LEU A 98 -0.81 -7.89 0.36
CA LEU A 98 -1.64 -8.61 1.34
C LEU A 98 -1.91 -10.06 0.92
N THR A 99 -1.98 -10.35 -0.37
CA THR A 99 -2.15 -11.69 -0.92
C THR A 99 -0.82 -12.46 -0.91
N GLN A 100 -0.43 -12.93 0.26
CA GLN A 100 0.81 -13.69 0.43
C GLN A 100 0.58 -15.17 0.16
N GLY A 101 1.56 -15.83 -0.44
CA GLY A 101 1.51 -17.27 -0.74
C GLY A 101 0.81 -17.63 -2.05
N LEU A 102 0.47 -16.66 -2.89
CA LEU A 102 0.05 -16.92 -4.25
C LEU A 102 1.23 -17.39 -5.10
N ALA A 103 0.94 -18.18 -6.13
CA ALA A 103 1.94 -18.60 -7.11
C ALA A 103 2.57 -17.35 -7.79
N GLU A 104 3.83 -17.47 -8.22
CA GLU A 104 4.52 -16.36 -8.90
C GLU A 104 3.82 -15.88 -10.17
N ASP A 105 3.03 -16.76 -10.81
CA ASP A 105 2.26 -16.48 -12.01
C ASP A 105 0.87 -15.87 -11.73
N ASP A 106 0.52 -15.61 -10.47
CA ASP A 106 -0.78 -15.05 -10.14
C ASP A 106 -0.95 -13.65 -10.75
N PRO A 107 -2.07 -13.39 -11.46
CA PRO A 107 -2.36 -12.09 -12.07
C PRO A 107 -2.27 -10.90 -11.10
N VAL A 108 -2.44 -11.11 -9.81
CA VAL A 108 -2.31 -10.09 -8.76
C VAL A 108 -0.94 -9.41 -8.82
N HIS A 109 0.13 -10.14 -9.16
CA HIS A 109 1.48 -9.58 -9.27
C HIS A 109 1.64 -8.62 -10.46
N THR A 110 0.70 -8.61 -11.40
CA THR A 110 0.70 -7.68 -12.53
C THR A 110 0.03 -6.34 -12.20
N LEU A 111 -0.77 -6.26 -11.14
CA LEU A 111 -1.52 -5.05 -10.77
C LEU A 111 -0.66 -3.78 -10.65
N PRO A 112 0.57 -3.80 -10.10
CA PRO A 112 1.42 -2.61 -10.06
C PRO A 112 1.75 -2.04 -11.44
N PHE A 113 1.65 -2.86 -12.50
CA PHE A 113 1.88 -2.43 -13.88
C PHE A 113 0.63 -1.80 -14.52
N ALA A 114 -0.55 -1.99 -13.93
CA ALA A 114 -1.80 -1.36 -14.35
C ALA A 114 -1.86 0.12 -13.94
N SER A 115 -0.84 0.90 -14.28
CA SER A 115 -0.72 2.32 -13.97
C SER A 115 0.10 3.05 -15.03
N SER A 116 -0.35 4.25 -15.42
CA SER A 116 0.37 5.16 -16.30
C SER A 116 1.50 5.93 -15.61
N LEU A 117 1.64 5.83 -14.29
CA LEU A 117 2.58 6.60 -13.46
C LEU A 117 2.47 8.13 -13.63
N CYS A 118 1.29 8.65 -13.95
CA CYS A 118 1.08 10.09 -14.14
C CYS A 118 1.25 10.94 -12.87
N GLY A 119 1.32 10.32 -11.69
CA GLY A 119 1.54 11.02 -10.41
C GLY A 119 0.28 11.55 -9.72
N ALA A 120 -0.81 11.79 -10.43
CA ALA A 120 -2.01 12.44 -9.91
C ALA A 120 -2.59 11.79 -8.64
N CYS A 121 -2.46 10.46 -8.50
CA CYS A 121 -2.92 9.75 -7.31
C CYS A 121 -2.13 10.09 -6.03
N GLY A 122 -0.85 10.43 -6.14
CA GLY A 122 -0.04 10.90 -5.02
C GLY A 122 -0.41 12.34 -4.62
N GLU A 123 -0.64 13.21 -5.59
CA GLU A 123 -1.01 14.61 -5.35
C GLU A 123 -2.35 14.73 -4.62
N VAL A 124 -3.36 13.96 -5.06
CA VAL A 124 -4.72 14.02 -4.51
C VAL A 124 -4.85 13.30 -3.16
N CYS A 125 -3.87 12.51 -2.76
CA CYS A 125 -3.95 11.73 -1.53
C CYS A 125 -3.97 12.62 -0.29
N PRO A 126 -5.05 12.61 0.54
CA PRO A 126 -5.15 13.46 1.72
C PRO A 126 -4.17 13.09 2.83
N VAL A 127 -3.74 11.83 2.89
CA VAL A 127 -2.75 11.33 3.85
C VAL A 127 -1.33 11.27 3.26
N LYS A 128 -1.15 11.83 2.05
CA LYS A 128 0.14 11.99 1.40
C LYS A 128 0.94 10.71 1.21
N ILE A 129 0.26 9.62 0.85
CA ILE A 129 0.92 8.39 0.41
C ILE A 129 1.55 8.64 -0.96
N ASP A 130 2.86 8.39 -1.07
CA ASP A 130 3.57 8.47 -2.36
C ASP A 130 3.31 7.21 -3.19
N ILE A 131 2.08 7.15 -3.75
CA ILE A 131 1.60 6.02 -4.56
C ILE A 131 2.51 5.76 -5.77
N PRO A 132 2.99 6.75 -6.53
CA PRO A 132 3.88 6.53 -7.65
C PRO A 132 5.18 5.81 -7.27
N THR A 133 5.85 6.26 -6.22
CA THR A 133 7.08 5.62 -5.71
C THR A 133 6.81 4.20 -5.23
N LEU A 134 5.70 3.96 -4.54
CA LEU A 134 5.30 2.62 -4.13
C LEU A 134 5.04 1.68 -5.31
N LEU A 135 4.41 2.17 -6.38
CA LEU A 135 4.19 1.38 -7.60
C LEU A 135 5.54 0.96 -8.24
N ILE A 136 6.50 1.87 -8.31
CA ILE A 136 7.86 1.58 -8.81
C ILE A 136 8.53 0.52 -7.92
N HIS A 137 8.45 0.68 -6.59
CA HIS A 137 8.98 -0.29 -5.63
C HIS A 137 8.37 -1.69 -5.83
N MET A 138 7.06 -1.76 -6.02
CA MET A 138 6.36 -3.03 -6.27
C MET A 138 6.73 -3.65 -7.62
N ARG A 139 6.95 -2.84 -8.67
CA ARG A 139 7.41 -3.32 -9.99
C ARG A 139 8.83 -3.90 -9.96
N ALA A 140 9.69 -3.37 -9.11
CA ALA A 140 11.07 -3.83 -8.98
C ALA A 140 11.18 -5.25 -8.42
N ARG A 141 10.24 -5.68 -7.56
CA ARG A 141 10.27 -6.99 -6.89
C ARG A 141 10.27 -8.17 -7.87
N PRO A 142 9.28 -8.33 -8.78
CA PRO A 142 9.26 -9.44 -9.72
C PRO A 142 10.44 -9.42 -10.71
N VAL A 143 10.92 -8.22 -11.06
CA VAL A 143 12.10 -8.07 -11.94
C VAL A 143 13.36 -8.57 -11.24
N ALA A 144 13.55 -8.28 -9.95
CA ALA A 144 14.71 -8.77 -9.20
C ALA A 144 14.72 -10.30 -9.11
N VAL A 145 13.56 -10.93 -8.86
CA VAL A 145 13.43 -12.40 -8.81
C VAL A 145 13.76 -13.02 -10.17
N LYS A 146 13.18 -12.50 -11.26
CA LYS A 146 13.44 -13.03 -12.62
C LYS A 146 14.88 -12.87 -13.06
N ARG A 147 15.56 -11.79 -12.68
CA ARG A 147 16.99 -11.60 -12.96
C ARG A 147 17.88 -12.66 -12.32
N ASN A 148 17.51 -13.16 -11.15
CA ASN A 148 18.23 -14.23 -10.47
C ASN A 148 17.98 -15.62 -11.11
N LEU A 149 16.89 -15.78 -11.89
CA LEU A 149 16.51 -17.03 -12.54
C LEU A 149 17.02 -17.17 -13.99
N VAL A 150 17.37 -16.05 -14.63
CA VAL A 150 18.00 -16.06 -15.96
C VAL A 150 19.48 -15.73 -15.75
N PRO A 151 20.37 -16.72 -15.57
CA PRO A 151 21.80 -16.46 -15.78
C PRO A 151 21.91 -15.91 -17.19
N ASP A 152 22.71 -14.88 -17.36
CA ASP A 152 22.94 -14.19 -18.64
C ASP A 152 23.37 -15.16 -19.72
N VAL A 153 22.46 -15.99 -20.22
CA VAL A 153 22.68 -16.94 -21.31
C VAL A 153 23.18 -16.20 -22.55
N TRP A 154 22.73 -14.95 -22.71
CA TRP A 154 23.20 -14.06 -23.78
C TRP A 154 24.61 -13.52 -23.53
N ALA A 155 24.97 -13.21 -22.27
CA ALA A 155 26.33 -12.81 -21.93
C ALA A 155 27.32 -13.97 -22.12
N LEU A 156 26.90 -15.18 -21.77
CA LEU A 156 27.71 -16.39 -22.02
C LEU A 156 27.85 -16.68 -23.52
N ALA A 157 26.79 -16.48 -24.30
CA ALA A 157 26.80 -16.73 -25.76
C ALA A 157 27.62 -15.69 -26.52
N LEU A 158 27.78 -14.47 -26.00
CA LEU A 158 28.54 -13.40 -26.65
C LEU A 158 29.94 -13.22 -26.07
N GLY A 159 30.35 -14.03 -25.06
CA GLY A 159 31.65 -13.90 -24.41
C GLY A 159 31.90 -12.55 -23.72
N VAL A 160 30.86 -11.79 -23.46
CA VAL A 160 30.92 -10.52 -22.76
C VAL A 160 30.69 -10.79 -21.29
N ALA A 161 31.68 -10.51 -20.43
CA ALA A 161 31.50 -10.58 -19.00
C ALA A 161 30.33 -9.65 -18.60
N PRO A 162 29.35 -10.16 -17.81
CA PRO A 162 28.24 -9.31 -17.36
C PRO A 162 28.84 -8.09 -16.64
N PRO A 163 28.33 -6.88 -16.90
CA PRO A 163 28.75 -5.71 -16.13
C PRO A 163 28.45 -6.01 -14.66
N VAL A 164 29.48 -6.09 -13.85
CA VAL A 164 29.35 -6.13 -12.39
C VAL A 164 28.71 -4.80 -12.02
N MET A 165 27.40 -4.75 -12.01
CA MET A 165 26.69 -3.66 -11.36
C MET A 165 26.94 -3.84 -9.87
N SER A 166 28.04 -3.20 -9.40
CA SER A 166 28.24 -2.90 -8.01
C SER A 166 26.91 -2.42 -7.46
N HIS A 167 26.47 -3.04 -6.36
CA HIS A 167 25.32 -2.61 -5.60
C HIS A 167 25.37 -1.08 -5.49
N ALA A 168 24.54 -0.39 -6.25
CA ALA A 168 24.30 1.02 -5.99
C ALA A 168 23.81 1.07 -4.54
N PRO A 169 24.47 1.85 -3.67
CA PRO A 169 23.98 2.01 -2.30
C PRO A 169 22.52 2.51 -2.40
N PRO A 170 21.64 2.08 -1.46
CA PRO A 170 20.29 2.59 -1.44
C PRO A 170 20.37 4.11 -1.44
N CYS A 171 19.63 4.76 -2.37
CA CYS A 171 19.48 6.20 -2.38
C CYS A 171 19.02 6.63 -0.99
N ASN A 172 19.94 7.16 -0.22
CA ASN A 172 19.68 7.65 1.11
C ASN A 172 19.06 9.05 0.96
N MET A 173 17.77 9.09 0.67
CA MET A 173 16.96 10.31 0.68
C MET A 173 16.56 10.66 2.13
N ALA A 174 17.54 10.65 3.03
CA ALA A 174 17.42 11.32 4.31
C ALA A 174 17.79 12.80 4.09
N GLY A 175 16.85 13.57 3.61
CA GLY A 175 16.93 15.02 3.75
C GLY A 175 16.84 15.38 5.23
N PRO A 176 17.59 16.41 5.71
CA PRO A 176 17.53 16.83 7.09
C PRO A 176 16.12 17.27 7.45
N ALA A 177 15.63 16.80 8.61
CA ALA A 177 14.37 17.23 9.17
C ALA A 177 14.35 18.76 9.32
N PRO A 178 13.25 19.47 9.01
CA PRO A 178 13.16 20.90 9.28
C PRO A 178 13.23 21.13 10.78
N THR A 179 14.25 21.89 11.21
CA THR A 179 14.35 22.39 12.58
C THR A 179 13.22 23.39 12.79
N ALA A 180 12.31 23.09 13.72
CA ALA A 180 11.31 24.05 14.20
C ALA A 180 12.05 25.15 14.97
N THR A 181 11.90 26.39 14.50
CA THR A 181 12.08 27.63 15.27
C THR A 181 10.72 28.20 15.64
#